data_c562bbba469bc541da594fc98f3fcdc6
#
_entry.id   c562bbba469bc541da594fc98f3fcdc6
#
_cell.length_a   1.000
_cell.length_b   1.000
_cell.length_c   1.000
_cell.angle_alpha   90.00
_cell.angle_beta   90.00
_cell.angle_gamma   90.00
#
_symmetry.space_group_name_H-M   'P 1'
#
loop_
_entity.id
_entity.type
_entity.pdbx_description
1 polymer ?
#
loop_
_entity_poly.entity_id
_entity_poly.type
_entity_poly.pdbx_seq_one_letter_code
_entity_poly.pdbx_strand_id
1 'polypeptide(L)'
;MTQPKVVNEQVDVTALYFRKSKNGLKSFPKRIEYEGEALTFMESGLQIMVNKGQELIELFTMTDGRSDYRLRHNVTAKEWTLMTISQNA
;
A
#
# COMPACT_ATOMS: atom_id res chain seq x y z
N MET A 1 -7.17 -15.06 17.02
CA MET A 1 -7.32 -13.95 16.05
C MET A 1 -6.13 -13.01 16.19
N THR A 2 -5.39 -12.85 15.12
CA THR A 2 -4.18 -12.02 15.16
C THR A 2 -4.55 -10.57 14.95
N GLN A 3 -4.14 -9.71 15.86
CA GLN A 3 -4.40 -8.28 15.70
C GLN A 3 -3.38 -7.67 14.74
N PRO A 4 -3.80 -6.66 13.96
CA PRO A 4 -2.86 -5.96 13.09
C PRO A 4 -1.77 -5.27 13.91
N LYS A 5 -0.56 -5.34 13.41
CA LYS A 5 0.53 -4.55 13.97
C LYS A 5 0.44 -3.15 13.39
N VAL A 6 0.32 -2.16 14.24
CA VAL A 6 0.29 -0.76 13.83
C VAL A 6 1.72 -0.30 13.58
N VAL A 7 1.99 0.20 12.38
CA VAL A 7 3.33 0.64 11.98
C VAL A 7 3.40 2.15 11.83
N ASN A 8 2.58 2.72 10.97
CA ASN A 8 2.50 4.16 10.69
C ASN A 8 3.87 4.77 10.40
N GLU A 9 4.65 4.11 9.55
CA GLU A 9 5.96 4.61 9.15
C GLU A 9 6.00 4.92 7.67
N GLN A 10 6.70 5.98 7.32
CA GLN A 10 6.95 6.31 5.94
C GLN A 10 7.88 5.27 5.33
N VAL A 11 7.54 4.80 4.12
CA VAL A 11 8.33 3.78 3.43
C VAL A 11 8.59 4.23 2.00
N ASP A 12 9.60 3.65 1.39
CA ASP A 12 9.91 3.87 -0.01
C ASP A 12 9.27 2.78 -0.84
N VAL A 13 8.59 3.16 -1.91
CA VAL A 13 8.10 2.23 -2.91
C VAL A 13 9.20 2.04 -3.94
N THR A 14 9.74 0.83 -4.00
CA THR A 14 10.89 0.53 -4.85
C THR A 14 10.49 -0.06 -6.20
N ALA A 15 9.24 -0.48 -6.34
CA ALA A 15 8.72 -0.94 -7.62
C ALA A 15 7.21 -0.79 -7.66
N LEU A 16 6.71 -0.46 -8.84
CA LEU A 16 5.28 -0.35 -9.10
C LEU A 16 4.89 -1.36 -10.17
N TYR A 17 3.64 -1.77 -10.16
CA TYR A 17 3.06 -2.43 -11.31
C TYR A 17 1.81 -1.68 -11.75
N PHE A 18 1.43 -1.89 -12.98
CA PHE A 18 0.33 -1.16 -13.58
C PHE A 18 -0.75 -2.12 -14.05
N ARG A 19 -1.99 -1.73 -13.81
CA ARG A 19 -3.14 -2.50 -14.25
C ARG A 19 -4.04 -1.62 -15.09
N LYS A 20 -4.45 -2.14 -16.23
CA LYS A 20 -5.39 -1.43 -17.09
C LYS A 20 -6.80 -1.57 -16.52
N SER A 21 -7.52 -0.46 -16.41
CA SER A 21 -8.89 -0.45 -15.92
C SER A 21 -9.75 0.38 -16.87
N LYS A 22 -11.06 0.42 -16.62
CA LYS A 22 -11.98 1.22 -17.42
C LYS A 22 -11.60 2.69 -17.45
N ASN A 23 -10.98 3.18 -16.41
CA ASN A 23 -10.63 4.60 -16.26
C ASN A 23 -9.16 4.86 -16.58
N GLY A 24 -8.51 3.95 -17.30
CA GLY A 24 -7.12 4.11 -17.69
C GLY A 24 -6.17 3.21 -16.92
N LEU A 25 -4.91 3.59 -16.92
CA LEU A 25 -3.85 2.81 -16.29
C LEU A 25 -3.73 3.22 -14.83
N LYS A 26 -3.78 2.25 -13.92
CA LYS A 26 -3.58 2.49 -12.51
C LYS A 26 -2.30 1.83 -12.03
N SER A 27 -1.59 2.51 -11.14
CA SER A 27 -0.37 1.98 -10.54
C SER A 27 -0.66 1.47 -9.14
N PHE A 28 0.03 0.38 -8.79
CA PHE A 28 -0.05 -0.23 -7.47
C PHE A 28 1.37 -0.47 -6.95
N PRO A 29 1.59 -0.37 -5.65
CA PRO A 29 2.91 -0.69 -5.10
C PRO A 29 3.19 -2.17 -5.30
N LYS A 30 4.33 -2.48 -5.93
CA LYS A 30 4.76 -3.86 -6.14
C LYS A 30 5.72 -4.28 -5.05
N ARG A 31 6.59 -3.37 -4.64
CA ARG A 31 7.60 -3.66 -3.64
C ARG A 31 7.89 -2.40 -2.84
N ILE A 32 7.97 -2.56 -1.53
CA ILE A 32 8.35 -1.48 -0.63
C ILE A 32 9.56 -1.89 0.17
N GLU A 33 10.24 -0.92 0.76
CA GLU A 33 11.30 -1.19 1.71
C GLU A 33 10.85 -0.80 3.11
N TYR A 34 11.02 -1.73 4.04
CA TYR A 34 10.63 -1.55 5.42
C TYR A 34 11.65 -2.24 6.32
N GLU A 35 12.22 -1.50 7.25
CA GLU A 35 13.25 -2.01 8.18
C GLU A 35 14.41 -2.70 7.46
N GLY A 36 14.87 -2.12 6.36
CA GLY A 36 15.98 -2.67 5.60
C GLY A 36 15.65 -3.88 4.75
N GLU A 37 14.38 -4.28 4.69
CA GLU A 37 13.95 -5.42 3.90
C GLU A 37 13.04 -4.98 2.77
N ALA A 38 13.14 -5.68 1.65
CA ALA A 38 12.23 -5.48 0.53
C ALA A 38 11.04 -6.42 0.68
N LEU A 39 9.85 -5.84 0.75
CA LEU A 39 8.59 -6.59 0.82
C LEU A 39 7.94 -6.54 -0.56
N THR A 40 7.77 -7.70 -1.18
CA THR A 40 7.20 -7.82 -2.52
C THR A 40 5.77 -8.35 -2.42
N PHE A 41 4.85 -7.66 -3.06
CA PHE A 41 3.44 -8.04 -3.03
C PHE A 41 3.10 -8.91 -4.21
N MET A 42 2.26 -9.90 -3.97
CA MET A 42 1.81 -10.83 -5.01
C MET A 42 0.66 -10.27 -5.81
N GLU A 43 -0.27 -9.62 -5.13
CA GLU A 43 -1.46 -9.08 -5.77
C GLU A 43 -1.88 -7.79 -5.12
N SER A 44 -2.54 -6.96 -5.91
CA SER A 44 -3.25 -5.82 -5.37
C SER A 44 -4.55 -6.28 -4.74
N GLY A 45 -4.78 -5.87 -3.52
CA GLY A 45 -6.09 -6.00 -2.93
C GLY A 45 -6.97 -4.82 -3.30
N LEU A 46 -7.62 -4.26 -2.31
CA LEU A 46 -8.54 -3.17 -2.49
C LEU A 46 -7.80 -1.83 -2.57
N GLN A 47 -8.23 -0.98 -3.50
CA GLN A 47 -7.79 0.41 -3.56
C GLN A 47 -9.00 1.31 -3.31
N ILE A 48 -8.83 2.24 -2.39
CA ILE A 48 -9.86 3.24 -2.08
C ILE A 48 -9.23 4.62 -2.22
N MET A 49 -9.93 5.52 -2.89
CA MET A 49 -9.51 6.92 -2.99
C MET A 49 -10.34 7.77 -2.04
N VAL A 50 -9.66 8.61 -1.27
CA VAL A 50 -10.29 9.51 -0.32
C VAL A 50 -9.80 10.92 -0.57
N ASN A 51 -10.73 11.85 -0.73
CA ASN A 51 -10.40 13.27 -0.78
C ASN A 51 -10.52 13.82 0.64
N LYS A 52 -9.41 14.38 1.15
CA LYS A 52 -9.39 14.98 2.47
C LYS A 52 -8.90 16.41 2.34
N GLY A 53 -9.84 17.34 2.32
CA GLY A 53 -9.52 18.74 2.06
C GLY A 53 -8.94 18.90 0.67
N GLN A 54 -7.72 19.42 0.58
CA GLN A 54 -7.01 19.56 -0.70
C GLN A 54 -6.08 18.39 -0.99
N GLU A 55 -6.10 17.37 -0.14
CA GLU A 55 -5.22 16.21 -0.30
C GLU A 55 -5.97 15.03 -0.92
N LEU A 56 -5.30 14.37 -1.84
CA LEU A 56 -5.80 13.14 -2.43
C LEU A 56 -5.04 11.98 -1.78
N ILE A 57 -5.78 11.08 -1.16
CA ILE A 57 -5.23 9.94 -0.46
C ILE A 57 -5.70 8.66 -1.13
N GLU A 58 -4.76 7.76 -1.41
CA GLU A 58 -5.07 6.41 -1.89
C GLU A 58 -4.75 5.41 -0.79
N LEU A 59 -5.68 4.51 -0.54
CA LEU A 59 -5.49 3.44 0.44
C LEU A 59 -5.44 2.12 -0.28
N PHE A 60 -4.41 1.34 -0.01
CA PHE A 60 -4.19 0.03 -0.63
C PHE A 60 -4.15 -1.04 0.43
N THR A 61 -4.74 -2.19 0.11
CA THR A 61 -4.53 -3.42 0.87
C THR A 61 -3.79 -4.39 -0.03
N MET A 62 -2.58 -4.76 0.36
CA MET A 62 -1.70 -5.60 -0.44
C MET A 62 -1.37 -6.87 0.33
N THR A 63 -0.98 -7.92 -0.36
CA THR A 63 -0.61 -9.17 0.29
C THR A 63 0.68 -9.72 -0.32
N ASP A 64 1.50 -10.35 0.52
CA ASP A 64 2.67 -11.10 0.08
C ASP A 64 2.43 -12.63 0.14
N GLY A 65 1.19 -13.03 0.41
CA GLY A 65 0.83 -14.43 0.59
C GLY A 65 0.82 -14.88 2.04
N ARG A 66 1.47 -14.16 2.94
CA ARG A 66 1.52 -14.47 4.36
C ARG A 66 0.87 -13.40 5.21
N SER A 67 1.02 -12.16 4.80
CA SER A 67 0.54 -11.03 5.55
C SER A 67 -0.17 -10.06 4.62
N ASP A 68 -1.08 -9.30 5.20
CA ASP A 68 -1.74 -8.21 4.51
C ASP A 68 -1.14 -6.90 5.00
N TYR A 69 -0.88 -6.00 4.06
CA TYR A 69 -0.26 -4.71 4.35
C TYR A 69 -1.22 -3.61 3.92
N ARG A 70 -1.46 -2.68 4.81
CA ARG A 70 -2.22 -1.49 4.47
C ARG A 70 -1.28 -0.34 4.23
N LEU A 71 -1.39 0.24 3.05
CA LEU A 71 -0.55 1.34 2.61
C LEU A 71 -1.41 2.56 2.33
N ARG A 72 -0.88 3.70 2.70
CA ARG A 72 -1.48 4.99 2.43
C ARG A 72 -0.55 5.76 1.51
N HIS A 73 -1.07 6.20 0.38
CA HIS A 73 -0.35 7.04 -0.55
C HIS A 73 -0.97 8.42 -0.56
N ASN A 74 -0.26 9.40 -0.04
CA ASN A 74 -0.67 10.79 -0.16
C ASN A 74 -0.15 11.28 -1.52
N VAL A 75 -1.04 11.36 -2.50
CA VAL A 75 -0.67 11.71 -3.87
C VAL A 75 -0.17 13.14 -3.94
N THR A 76 -0.78 14.03 -3.16
CA THR A 76 -0.42 15.44 -3.13
C THR A 76 0.97 15.66 -2.58
N ALA A 77 1.29 15.01 -1.47
CA ALA A 77 2.60 15.13 -0.82
C ALA A 77 3.64 14.14 -1.37
N LYS A 78 3.20 13.18 -2.20
CA LYS A 78 4.05 12.13 -2.76
C LYS A 78 4.73 11.28 -1.69
N GLU A 79 3.96 10.90 -0.69
CA GLU A 79 4.46 10.12 0.44
C GLU A 79 3.70 8.80 0.55
N TRP A 80 4.45 7.73 0.85
CA TRP A 80 3.88 6.42 1.12
C TRP A 80 4.08 6.08 2.58
N THR A 81 3.02 5.61 3.23
CA THR A 81 3.06 5.22 4.63
C THR A 81 2.57 3.78 4.75
N LEU A 82 3.36 2.95 5.40
CA LEU A 82 2.91 1.61 5.81
C LEU A 82 2.14 1.77 7.10
N MET A 83 0.85 1.51 7.05
CA MET A 83 -0.05 1.75 8.18
C MET A 83 -0.09 0.55 9.12
N THR A 84 -0.40 -0.63 8.58
CA THR A 84 -0.56 -1.83 9.39
C THR A 84 -0.05 -3.05 8.64
N ILE A 85 0.33 -4.06 9.42
CA ILE A 85 0.65 -5.41 8.93
C ILE A 85 -0.24 -6.38 9.70
N SER A 86 -0.99 -7.21 8.97
CA SER A 86 -1.83 -8.25 9.57
C SER A 86 -1.39 -9.61 9.04
N GLN A 87 -1.16 -10.55 9.93
CA GLN A 87 -0.84 -11.90 9.50
C GLN A 87 -2.10 -12.65 9.12
N ASN A 88 -2.02 -13.37 8.00
CA ASN A 88 -3.09 -14.28 7.62
C ASN A 88 -2.93 -15.57 8.40
N ALA A 89 -3.96 -15.94 9.09
CA ALA A 89 -3.94 -17.16 9.90
C ALA A 89 -3.94 -18.41 9.00
#